data_a131ca44c09b5552c6c2b5b71600b280
#
_entry.id   a131ca44c09b5552c6c2b5b71600b280
#
_cell.length_a   1.000
_cell.length_b   1.000
_cell.length_c   1.000
_cell.angle_alpha   90.00
_cell.angle_beta   90.00
_cell.angle_gamma   90.00
#
_symmetry.space_group_name_H-M   'P 1'
#
loop_
_entity.id
_entity.type
_entity.pdbx_description
1 polymer ?
#
loop_
_entity_poly.entity_id
_entity_poly.type
_entity_poly.pdbx_seq_one_letter_code
_entity_poly.pdbx_strand_id
1 'polypeptide(L)' 'MKPEKRSITIASHATSVSLEPLFWDALKEMAAQNKQSVPDLIRQLDAETREASLSSTLRVAVLRWARQQSG' A
#
# COMPACT_ATOMS: atom_id res chain seq x y z
N MET A 1 -17.52 -1.92 5.38
CA MET A 1 -16.53 -2.76 4.68
C MET A 1 -15.47 -3.22 5.66
N LYS A 2 -15.20 -4.51 5.70
CA LYS A 2 -14.22 -5.07 6.65
C LYS A 2 -12.83 -5.05 6.07
N PRO A 3 -11.80 -4.73 6.86
CA PRO A 3 -10.42 -4.83 6.40
C PRO A 3 -10.07 -6.25 5.98
N GLU A 4 -9.32 -6.38 4.91
CA GLU A 4 -8.82 -7.65 4.42
C GLU A 4 -7.35 -7.76 4.78
N LYS A 5 -7.00 -8.84 5.48
CA LYS A 5 -5.62 -9.05 5.94
C LYS A 5 -4.85 -9.87 4.91
N ARG A 6 -3.69 -9.38 4.53
CA ARG A 6 -2.81 -10.08 3.59
C ARG A 6 -1.39 -10.13 4.14
N SER A 7 -0.72 -11.24 3.88
CA SER A 7 0.69 -11.43 4.26
C SER A 7 1.58 -10.93 3.15
N ILE A 8 2.59 -10.16 3.52
CA ILE A 8 3.54 -9.56 2.59
C ILE A 8 4.93 -9.77 3.15
N THR A 9 5.91 -10.03 2.28
CA THR A 9 7.31 -10.14 2.68
C THR A 9 8.02 -8.83 2.37
N ILE A 10 8.57 -8.20 3.41
CA ILE A 10 9.32 -6.95 3.28
C ILE A 10 10.69 -7.16 3.92
N ALA A 11 11.75 -6.94 3.14
CA ALA A 11 13.14 -7.05 3.62
C ALA A 11 13.39 -8.37 4.35
N SER A 12 12.94 -9.47 3.78
CA SER A 12 13.06 -10.82 4.31
C SER A 12 12.21 -11.11 5.56
N HIS A 13 11.34 -10.19 5.94
CA HIS A 13 10.41 -10.38 7.06
C HIS A 13 8.99 -10.52 6.55
N ALA A 14 8.29 -11.54 7.03
CA ALA A 14 6.88 -11.68 6.76
C ALA A 14 6.11 -10.74 7.68
N THR A 15 5.20 -9.96 7.11
CA THR A 15 4.34 -9.06 7.87
C THR A 15 2.91 -9.19 7.36
N SER A 16 1.95 -8.78 8.19
CA SER A 16 0.54 -8.79 7.81
C SER A 16 0.03 -7.35 7.76
N VAL A 17 -0.72 -7.05 6.72
CA VAL A 17 -1.32 -5.73 6.54
C VAL A 17 -2.83 -5.89 6.37
N SER A 18 -3.60 -5.14 7.14
CA SER A 18 -5.06 -5.15 7.04
C SER A 18 -5.52 -3.85 6.41
N LEU A 19 -6.18 -3.94 5.27
CA LEU A 19 -6.73 -2.79 4.55
C LEU A 19 -8.09 -3.16 3.99
N GLU A 20 -8.96 -2.19 3.92
CA GLU A 20 -10.24 -2.36 3.24
C GLU A 20 -10.01 -2.73 1.76
N PRO A 21 -10.89 -3.54 1.15
CA PRO A 21 -10.71 -3.97 -0.24
C PRO A 21 -10.49 -2.83 -1.24
N LEU A 22 -11.12 -1.68 -1.03
CA LEU A 22 -10.91 -0.53 -1.91
C LEU A 22 -9.48 -0.03 -1.89
N PHE A 23 -8.80 -0.11 -0.74
CA PHE A 23 -7.39 0.27 -0.66
C PHE A 23 -6.50 -0.75 -1.36
N TRP A 24 -6.83 -2.05 -1.27
CA TRP A 24 -6.09 -3.07 -2.00
C TRP A 24 -6.22 -2.87 -3.51
N ASP A 25 -7.43 -2.55 -3.98
CA ASP A 25 -7.64 -2.27 -5.40
C ASP A 25 -6.85 -1.05 -5.86
N ALA A 26 -6.84 0.01 -5.06
CA ALA A 26 -6.07 1.20 -5.37
C ALA A 26 -4.57 0.90 -5.43
N LEU A 27 -4.06 0.10 -4.50
CA LEU A 27 -2.65 -0.29 -4.52
C LEU A 27 -2.29 -1.06 -5.79
N LYS A 28 -3.19 -1.92 -6.27
CA LYS A 28 -2.97 -2.64 -7.53
C LYS A 28 -2.86 -1.65 -8.70
N GLU A 29 -3.72 -0.66 -8.75
CA GLU A 29 -3.68 0.36 -9.80
C GLU A 29 -2.40 1.19 -9.74
N MET A 30 -2.01 1.61 -8.53
CA MET A 30 -0.76 2.36 -8.33
C MET A 30 0.44 1.55 -8.79
N ALA A 31 0.50 0.28 -8.41
CA ALA A 31 1.59 -0.61 -8.79
C ALA A 31 1.66 -0.78 -10.29
N ALA A 32 0.50 -0.98 -10.93
CA ALA A 32 0.44 -1.13 -12.38
C ALA A 32 0.94 0.12 -13.10
N GLN A 33 0.57 1.30 -12.62
CA GLN A 33 1.04 2.57 -13.21
C GLN A 33 2.56 2.73 -13.08
N ASN A 34 3.13 2.20 -12.01
CA ASN A 34 4.57 2.28 -11.76
C ASN A 34 5.34 1.07 -12.29
N LYS A 35 4.65 0.15 -12.95
CA LYS A 35 5.25 -1.09 -13.48
C LYS A 35 5.92 -1.91 -12.37
N GLN A 36 5.27 -1.96 -11.21
CA GLN A 36 5.74 -2.69 -10.03
C GLN A 36 4.71 -3.73 -9.62
N SER A 37 5.16 -4.74 -8.85
CA SER A 37 4.22 -5.59 -8.13
C SER A 37 3.71 -4.86 -6.89
N VAL A 38 2.58 -5.29 -6.35
CA VAL A 38 2.05 -4.70 -5.11
C VAL A 38 3.06 -4.82 -3.96
N PRO A 39 3.69 -5.99 -3.71
CA PRO A 39 4.70 -6.07 -2.66
C PRO A 39 5.87 -5.10 -2.87
N ASP A 40 6.31 -4.89 -4.11
CA ASP A 40 7.40 -3.95 -4.39
C ASP A 40 6.98 -2.51 -4.08
N LEU A 41 5.76 -2.13 -4.46
CA LEU A 41 5.24 -0.82 -4.14
C LEU A 41 5.16 -0.60 -2.63
N ILE A 42 4.68 -1.60 -1.90
CA ILE A 42 4.56 -1.51 -0.45
C ILE A 42 5.94 -1.35 0.20
N ARG A 43 6.93 -2.09 -0.28
CA ARG A 43 8.30 -1.95 0.24
C ARG A 43 8.85 -0.54 0.02
N GLN A 44 8.58 0.01 -1.15
CA GLN A 44 9.01 1.38 -1.46
C GLN A 44 8.37 2.38 -0.52
N LEU A 45 7.05 2.29 -0.32
CA LEU A 45 6.33 3.21 0.55
C LEU A 45 6.76 3.07 2.00
N ASP A 46 7.02 1.85 2.45
CA ASP A 46 7.50 1.60 3.81
C ASP A 46 8.89 2.23 4.03
N ALA A 47 9.74 2.17 3.03
CA ALA A 47 11.08 2.77 3.12
C ALA A 47 11.03 4.30 3.21
N GLU A 48 10.03 4.91 2.62
CA GLU A 48 9.87 6.37 2.61
C GLU A 48 9.30 6.92 3.91
N THR A 49 8.61 6.10 4.69
CA THR A 49 7.92 6.54 5.90
C THR A 49 8.15 5.54 7.02
N ARG A 50 8.78 5.96 8.11
CA ARG A 50 9.15 5.05 9.20
C ARG A 50 8.38 5.29 10.50
N GLU A 51 7.56 6.30 10.56
CA GLU A 51 6.94 6.71 11.81
C GLU A 51 5.54 6.18 12.05
N ALA A 52 4.84 5.79 11.00
CA ALA A 52 3.47 5.30 11.10
C ALA A 52 3.43 3.80 10.92
N SER A 53 2.32 3.18 11.33
CA SER A 53 2.10 1.78 11.00
C SER A 53 2.05 1.62 9.48
N LEU A 54 2.37 0.42 8.99
CA LEU A 54 2.35 0.16 7.56
C LEU A 54 0.96 0.40 6.97
N SER A 55 -0.09 -0.01 7.66
CA SER A 55 -1.47 0.23 7.19
C SER A 55 -1.75 1.72 7.02
N SER A 56 -1.33 2.55 7.98
CA SER A 56 -1.50 4.00 7.88
C SER A 56 -0.71 4.58 6.73
N THR A 57 0.53 4.13 6.56
CA THR A 57 1.38 4.56 5.45
C THR A 57 0.70 4.30 4.11
N LEU A 58 0.14 3.11 3.94
CA LEU A 58 -0.50 2.74 2.69
C LEU A 58 -1.79 3.51 2.45
N ARG A 59 -2.60 3.74 3.50
CA ARG A 59 -3.82 4.55 3.36
C ARG A 59 -3.51 5.97 2.94
N VAL A 60 -2.51 6.58 3.55
CA VAL A 60 -2.11 7.94 3.20
C VAL A 60 -1.60 8.00 1.76
N ALA A 61 -0.78 7.03 1.37
CA ALA A 61 -0.25 6.97 0.02
C ALA A 61 -1.37 6.84 -1.02
N VAL A 62 -2.36 5.99 -0.75
CA VAL A 62 -3.51 5.82 -1.63
C VAL A 62 -4.31 7.12 -1.74
N LEU A 63 -4.53 7.79 -0.62
CA LEU A 63 -5.28 9.05 -0.63
C LEU A 63 -4.57 10.12 -1.46
N ARG A 64 -3.27 10.26 -1.29
CA ARG A 64 -2.48 11.22 -2.07
C ARG A 64 -2.54 10.90 -3.56
N TRP A 65 -2.37 9.63 -3.90
CA TRP A 65 -2.45 9.18 -5.28
C TRP A 65 -3.82 9.48 -5.89
N ALA A 66 -4.90 9.15 -5.17
CA ALA A 66 -6.25 9.37 -5.65
C ALA A 66 -6.54 10.86 -5.88
N ARG A 67 -6.06 11.72 -5.00
CA ARG A 67 -6.23 13.17 -5.15
C ARG A 67 -5.48 13.72 -6.34
N GLN A 68 -4.32 13.18 -6.64
CA GLN A 68 -3.56 13.56 -7.84
C GLN A 68 -4.27 13.12 -9.11
N GLN A 69 -4.90 11.94 -9.09
CA GLN A 69 -5.65 11.44 -10.24
C GLN A 69 -6.91 12.27 -10.52
N SER A 70 -7.49 12.82 -9.48
CA SER A 70 -8.74 13.59 -9.58
C SER A 70 -8.52 15.04 -10.00
N GLY A 71 -7.32 15.51 -9.82
CA GLY A 71 -6.99 16.89 -10.13
C GLY A 71 -6.50 17.08 -11.54
#